data_91fd6f914fdb69359530a043815c9b98
#
_entry.id   91fd6f914fdb69359530a043815c9b98
#
_cell.length_a   1.000
_cell.length_b   1.000
_cell.length_c   1.000
_cell.angle_alpha   90.00
_cell.angle_beta   90.00
_cell.angle_gamma   90.00
#
_symmetry.space_group_name_H-M   'P 1'
#
loop_
_entity.id
_entity.type
_entity.pdbx_description
1 polymer ?
#
loop_
_entity_poly.entity_id
_entity_poly.type
_entity_poly.pdbx_seq_one_letter_code
_entity_poly.pdbx_strand_id
1 'polypeptide(L)'
;MPKSPRETGPENNADDRAHAALDRRSFLTTGAAVGAVAALPVPSAQAADAIAWDREVDVVVIGAGAGGLVAAIAAREKGASVLIVEKNFDIGGRAMMSSGGLYIGGGNRLQKAKGVKDTPDLVFADWSRPEKPMGRFSDRALVHTYADNNLDLFDWLEKHGIKWEGYRGIPDRLDRSRTRLNVVRWPDEPTTPARGSGFVRPLEKTARQMGIEILLQQQMTKIHRESPLAGRVTGIAVIEVDDWYKPKTRTMNIRARKGVIIATGGCAGNPVFRTMFDVRLTQEYQAENSEWTERTGDGEIAAMEIGAALGATACQTTQDDNLITKGRMGKKSNGTITQLYPTSPHFFRARALGLVVKDYQNVILVKENGVRFYDETVPTRDYEYYAAALAWTGDPKKFNGGGPIWAVFDADAVAREKWDVKPPHVDPNGYFFSADTIEELAAGIVNEYQWRPMPKDALRKSVERYNSFVDSGVDADFKKPRPLYKIATPPFYAAWHTPAIHDSYTGIRMSPSAEVLDLRGKVIPGVYVCGDSSGGFGQHGICRAATFGRIAGFHAAAQEG
;
A
#
# COMPACT_ATOMS: atom_id res chain seq x y z
N MET A 1 -39.75 -50.64 29.22
CA MET A 1 -39.05 -51.89 29.55
C MET A 1 -38.81 -52.68 28.28
N PRO A 2 -37.68 -53.33 28.05
CA PRO A 2 -36.58 -53.70 28.97
C PRO A 2 -35.22 -53.14 28.58
N LYS A 3 -34.27 -53.28 29.50
CA LYS A 3 -32.86 -52.99 29.48
C LYS A 3 -32.07 -53.97 28.59
N SER A 4 -31.01 -53.50 27.92
CA SER A 4 -29.97 -54.31 27.34
C SER A 4 -28.61 -54.04 28.00
N PRO A 5 -27.67 -54.96 27.98
CA PRO A 5 -26.63 -55.09 28.98
C PRO A 5 -25.31 -54.40 28.63
N ARG A 6 -24.53 -54.16 29.69
CA ARG A 6 -23.16 -53.64 29.65
C ARG A 6 -22.21 -54.75 29.17
N GLU A 7 -21.34 -54.45 28.23
CA GLU A 7 -20.14 -55.21 27.98
C GLU A 7 -18.91 -54.48 28.56
N THR A 8 -18.14 -55.21 29.32
CA THR A 8 -16.89 -54.88 29.96
C THR A 8 -15.73 -55.13 28.97
N GLY A 9 -14.90 -54.12 28.74
CA GLY A 9 -13.64 -54.28 28.01
C GLY A 9 -12.46 -53.98 28.94
N PRO A 10 -11.25 -54.44 28.66
CA PRO A 10 -10.21 -54.78 29.64
C PRO A 10 -9.37 -53.58 30.12
N GLU A 11 -8.90 -53.72 31.34
CA GLU A 11 -7.89 -52.93 32.04
C GLU A 11 -6.60 -52.82 31.22
N ASN A 12 -6.04 -51.62 31.13
CA ASN A 12 -4.64 -51.45 30.76
C ASN A 12 -3.93 -50.55 31.79
N ASN A 13 -2.85 -51.12 32.24
CA ASN A 13 -1.94 -50.70 33.29
C ASN A 13 -1.50 -49.23 33.22
N ALA A 14 -1.52 -48.63 34.37
CA ALA A 14 -0.84 -47.39 34.71
C ALA A 14 0.68 -47.57 34.59
N ASP A 15 1.33 -46.73 33.77
CA ASP A 15 2.77 -46.54 33.82
C ASP A 15 3.06 -45.24 34.55
N ASP A 16 3.54 -45.38 35.75
CA ASP A 16 4.03 -44.34 36.65
C ASP A 16 5.25 -43.66 36.02
N ARG A 17 5.08 -42.47 35.47
CA ARG A 17 6.20 -41.56 35.19
C ARG A 17 6.19 -40.43 36.20
N ALA A 18 7.04 -40.60 37.21
CA ALA A 18 7.36 -39.61 38.20
C ALA A 18 7.82 -38.28 37.52
N HIS A 19 7.05 -37.20 37.70
CA HIS A 19 7.54 -35.86 37.47
C HIS A 19 8.56 -35.48 38.55
N ALA A 20 9.85 -35.60 38.21
CA ALA A 20 10.91 -35.03 39.03
C ALA A 20 10.82 -33.51 38.96
N ALA A 21 10.36 -32.87 40.03
CA ALA A 21 10.45 -31.44 40.25
C ALA A 21 11.95 -31.08 40.36
N LEU A 22 12.46 -30.34 39.37
CA LEU A 22 13.80 -29.74 39.42
C LEU A 22 13.82 -28.62 40.46
N ASP A 23 14.44 -28.86 41.60
CA ASP A 23 14.68 -27.88 42.66
C ASP A 23 15.70 -26.82 42.19
N ARG A 24 15.43 -25.57 42.46
CA ARG A 24 16.29 -24.40 42.15
C ARG A 24 17.71 -24.51 42.70
N ARG A 25 17.98 -25.37 43.68
CA ARG A 25 19.31 -25.58 44.26
C ARG A 25 20.19 -26.54 43.41
N SER A 26 19.59 -27.42 42.63
CA SER A 26 20.34 -28.31 41.72
C SER A 26 20.93 -27.62 40.52
N PHE A 27 20.44 -26.43 40.18
CA PHE A 27 20.95 -25.66 39.03
C PHE A 27 22.27 -24.91 39.31
N LEU A 28 22.60 -24.71 40.58
CA LEU A 28 23.80 -23.94 40.99
C LEU A 28 25.02 -24.82 41.32
N THR A 29 24.89 -26.13 41.39
CA THR A 29 26.01 -27.02 41.72
C THR A 29 26.61 -27.77 40.52
N THR A 30 26.04 -27.63 39.33
CA THR A 30 26.57 -28.24 38.08
C THR A 30 27.44 -27.30 37.27
N GLY A 31 27.76 -26.12 37.78
CA GLY A 31 28.51 -25.06 37.10
C GLY A 31 30.06 -25.13 37.17
N ALA A 32 30.65 -26.21 37.69
CA ALA A 32 32.11 -26.29 37.93
C ALA A 32 32.83 -27.39 37.16
N ALA A 33 32.31 -27.90 36.06
CA ALA A 33 33.02 -28.90 35.23
C ALA A 33 32.76 -28.66 33.73
N VAL A 34 33.08 -27.46 33.23
CA VAL A 34 33.20 -27.22 31.79
C VAL A 34 34.54 -26.56 31.51
N GLY A 35 35.56 -27.35 31.61
CA GLY A 35 36.88 -27.09 31.09
C GLY A 35 37.20 -28.10 30.01
N ALA A 36 36.89 -27.82 28.77
CA ALA A 36 37.37 -28.37 27.50
C ALA A 36 36.20 -28.54 26.52
N VAL A 37 35.62 -27.43 26.06
CA VAL A 37 34.92 -27.48 24.77
C VAL A 37 36.03 -27.54 23.73
N ALA A 38 36.28 -28.76 23.20
CA ALA A 38 37.01 -28.90 21.97
C ALA A 38 36.37 -28.02 20.92
N ALA A 39 37.11 -27.06 20.39
CA ALA A 39 36.66 -26.21 19.29
C ALA A 39 36.27 -27.16 18.14
N LEU A 40 34.97 -27.36 17.99
CA LEU A 40 34.46 -27.94 16.75
C LEU A 40 35.00 -27.04 15.63
N PRO A 41 35.56 -27.56 14.56
CA PRO A 41 35.97 -26.77 13.45
C PRO A 41 34.71 -26.04 12.97
N VAL A 42 34.72 -24.70 13.10
CA VAL A 42 33.77 -23.85 12.42
C VAL A 42 33.89 -24.25 10.95
N PRO A 43 32.83 -24.75 10.30
CA PRO A 43 32.92 -25.04 8.89
C PRO A 43 33.47 -23.77 8.24
N SER A 44 34.62 -23.89 7.59
CA SER A 44 35.21 -22.82 6.79
C SER A 44 34.09 -22.32 5.89
N ALA A 45 33.76 -21.03 6.00
CA ALA A 45 32.81 -20.43 5.09
C ALA A 45 33.27 -20.83 3.68
N GLN A 46 32.51 -21.72 3.05
CA GLN A 46 32.72 -21.99 1.64
C GLN A 46 32.75 -20.64 0.95
N ALA A 47 33.83 -20.34 0.26
CA ALA A 47 33.96 -19.13 -0.52
C ALA A 47 32.68 -19.07 -1.38
N ALA A 48 31.83 -18.09 -1.14
CA ALA A 48 30.65 -17.90 -1.95
C ALA A 48 31.12 -17.82 -3.40
N ASP A 49 30.61 -18.69 -4.26
CA ASP A 49 30.96 -18.69 -5.67
C ASP A 49 30.89 -17.25 -6.18
N ALA A 50 31.97 -16.82 -6.86
CA ALA A 50 32.07 -15.47 -7.33
C ALA A 50 30.87 -15.15 -8.25
N ILE A 51 30.09 -14.15 -7.90
CA ILE A 51 28.90 -13.76 -8.69
C ILE A 51 29.35 -13.39 -10.11
N ALA A 52 28.84 -14.09 -11.09
CA ALA A 52 29.01 -13.69 -12.48
C ALA A 52 28.11 -12.48 -12.76
N TRP A 53 28.70 -11.34 -13.01
CA TRP A 53 28.00 -10.11 -13.31
C TRP A 53 27.77 -9.98 -14.83
N ASP A 54 26.51 -9.86 -15.22
CA ASP A 54 26.14 -9.65 -16.62
C ASP A 54 26.26 -8.18 -17.03
N ARG A 55 26.09 -7.28 -16.05
CA ARG A 55 26.15 -5.83 -16.24
C ARG A 55 26.78 -5.15 -15.02
N GLU A 56 27.34 -3.95 -15.28
CA GLU A 56 27.92 -3.12 -14.22
C GLU A 56 27.63 -1.64 -14.46
N VAL A 57 27.19 -0.94 -13.40
CA VAL A 57 26.99 0.50 -13.37
C VAL A 57 27.37 1.06 -11.99
N ASP A 58 27.43 2.39 -11.83
CA ASP A 58 27.67 2.99 -10.53
C ASP A 58 26.48 2.83 -9.60
N VAL A 59 25.27 3.15 -10.08
CA VAL A 59 24.04 3.13 -9.29
C VAL A 59 22.97 2.32 -10.01
N VAL A 60 22.40 1.34 -9.31
CA VAL A 60 21.23 0.59 -9.76
C VAL A 60 20.02 1.10 -8.99
N VAL A 61 18.95 1.47 -9.70
CA VAL A 61 17.66 1.88 -9.14
C VAL A 61 16.63 0.81 -9.42
N ILE A 62 15.96 0.32 -8.37
CA ILE A 62 14.93 -0.71 -8.45
C ILE A 62 13.56 -0.04 -8.39
N GLY A 63 12.88 0.04 -9.53
CA GLY A 63 11.59 0.70 -9.72
C GLY A 63 11.68 2.05 -10.41
N ALA A 64 10.91 2.22 -11.47
CA ALA A 64 10.80 3.46 -12.26
C ALA A 64 9.60 4.34 -11.84
N GLY A 65 9.18 4.26 -10.57
CA GLY A 65 8.17 5.13 -9.97
C GLY A 65 8.69 6.53 -9.70
N ALA A 66 7.88 7.38 -9.03
CA ALA A 66 8.24 8.76 -8.74
C ALA A 66 9.60 8.90 -8.03
N GLY A 67 9.85 8.08 -7.01
CA GLY A 67 11.11 8.10 -6.26
C GLY A 67 12.30 7.63 -7.09
N GLY A 68 12.12 6.54 -7.83
CA GLY A 68 13.20 5.95 -8.64
C GLY A 68 13.64 6.83 -9.81
N LEU A 69 12.71 7.45 -10.53
CA LEU A 69 13.06 8.41 -11.60
C LEU A 69 13.85 9.61 -11.05
N VAL A 70 13.37 10.18 -9.95
CA VAL A 70 14.07 11.31 -9.29
C VAL A 70 15.45 10.89 -8.79
N ALA A 71 15.56 9.71 -8.16
CA ALA A 71 16.85 9.19 -7.66
C ALA A 71 17.84 8.96 -8.80
N ALA A 72 17.39 8.39 -9.90
CA ALA A 72 18.24 8.13 -11.06
C ALA A 72 18.77 9.42 -11.70
N ILE A 73 17.91 10.42 -11.90
CA ILE A 73 18.29 11.73 -12.43
C ILE A 73 19.30 12.41 -11.47
N ALA A 74 19.00 12.41 -10.17
CA ALA A 74 19.87 13.00 -9.15
C ALA A 74 21.27 12.33 -9.11
N ALA A 75 21.33 11.00 -9.19
CA ALA A 75 22.59 10.29 -9.28
C ALA A 75 23.36 10.62 -10.58
N ARG A 76 22.65 10.71 -11.69
CA ARG A 76 23.24 11.05 -12.99
C ARG A 76 23.77 12.49 -13.04
N GLU A 77 23.10 13.45 -12.38
CA GLU A 77 23.60 14.83 -12.24
C GLU A 77 24.97 14.90 -11.51
N LYS A 78 25.28 13.91 -10.67
CA LYS A 78 26.57 13.76 -9.97
C LYS A 78 27.60 12.95 -10.79
N GLY A 79 27.30 12.64 -12.05
CA GLY A 79 28.23 11.96 -12.97
C GLY A 79 28.20 10.43 -12.88
N ALA A 80 27.38 9.82 -12.02
CA ALA A 80 27.26 8.36 -11.94
C ALA A 80 26.66 7.76 -13.21
N SER A 81 27.13 6.58 -13.61
CA SER A 81 26.41 5.72 -14.55
C SER A 81 25.21 5.08 -13.83
N VAL A 82 24.01 5.13 -14.42
CA VAL A 82 22.77 4.72 -13.76
C VAL A 82 21.98 3.78 -14.63
N LEU A 83 21.45 2.71 -14.03
CA LEU A 83 20.53 1.79 -14.63
C LEU A 83 19.25 1.70 -13.75
N ILE A 84 18.09 1.81 -14.37
CA ILE A 84 16.81 1.53 -13.70
C ILE A 84 16.31 0.17 -14.16
N VAL A 85 15.88 -0.68 -13.21
CA VAL A 85 15.13 -1.90 -13.48
C VAL A 85 13.69 -1.70 -12.99
N GLU A 86 12.72 -2.04 -13.84
CA GLU A 86 11.29 -1.86 -13.55
C GLU A 86 10.54 -3.17 -13.85
N LYS A 87 9.78 -3.63 -12.88
CA LYS A 87 8.98 -4.86 -13.00
C LYS A 87 7.83 -4.71 -13.99
N ASN A 88 7.25 -3.52 -14.06
CA ASN A 88 6.10 -3.22 -14.89
C ASN A 88 6.48 -3.12 -16.38
N PHE A 89 5.49 -3.22 -17.23
CA PHE A 89 5.57 -3.02 -18.69
C PHE A 89 5.64 -1.53 -19.08
N ASP A 90 5.42 -0.61 -18.15
CA ASP A 90 5.59 0.84 -18.33
C ASP A 90 6.14 1.47 -17.04
N ILE A 91 6.67 2.68 -17.17
CA ILE A 91 7.23 3.46 -16.07
C ILE A 91 6.15 4.16 -15.26
N GLY A 92 6.56 4.69 -14.10
CA GLY A 92 5.77 5.60 -13.27
C GLY A 92 5.06 4.93 -12.10
N GLY A 93 4.89 3.61 -12.14
CA GLY A 93 4.23 2.88 -11.06
C GLY A 93 2.92 3.57 -10.65
N ARG A 94 2.65 3.64 -9.35
CA ARG A 94 1.43 4.25 -8.84
C ARG A 94 1.36 5.78 -9.07
N ALA A 95 2.49 6.46 -9.22
CA ALA A 95 2.48 7.90 -9.48
C ALA A 95 1.78 8.24 -10.80
N MET A 96 1.88 7.38 -11.83
CA MET A 96 1.16 7.52 -13.09
C MET A 96 -0.36 7.62 -12.87
N MET A 97 -0.89 6.85 -11.93
CA MET A 97 -2.32 6.74 -11.64
C MET A 97 -2.82 7.79 -10.64
N SER A 98 -1.94 8.68 -10.14
CA SER A 98 -2.29 9.65 -9.12
C SER A 98 -3.01 10.87 -9.69
N SER A 99 -3.64 11.66 -8.79
CA SER A 99 -4.20 12.97 -9.13
C SER A 99 -3.15 14.05 -9.43
N GLY A 100 -1.85 13.71 -9.31
CA GLY A 100 -0.74 14.63 -9.54
C GLY A 100 -0.60 15.73 -8.48
N GLY A 101 -1.14 15.51 -7.29
CA GLY A 101 -1.00 16.43 -6.17
C GLY A 101 0.27 16.16 -5.36
N LEU A 102 1.07 17.19 -5.13
CA LEU A 102 2.26 17.13 -4.29
C LEU A 102 2.09 18.02 -3.07
N TYR A 103 2.46 17.50 -1.90
CA TYR A 103 2.54 18.29 -0.67
C TYR A 103 3.93 18.98 -0.62
N ILE A 104 4.10 20.00 -1.44
CA ILE A 104 5.35 20.72 -1.59
C ILE A 104 5.16 22.20 -1.23
N GLY A 105 5.85 22.66 -0.21
CA GLY A 105 5.69 23.97 0.39
C GLY A 105 7.03 24.68 0.65
N GLY A 106 7.16 25.27 1.84
CA GLY A 106 8.39 25.92 2.28
C GLY A 106 8.59 27.34 1.73
N GLY A 107 7.53 27.96 1.17
CA GLY A 107 7.60 29.34 0.65
C GLY A 107 8.03 29.42 -0.81
N ASN A 108 7.65 28.45 -1.64
CA ASN A 108 7.94 28.48 -3.07
C ASN A 108 7.30 29.67 -3.79
N ARG A 109 7.73 29.94 -5.04
CA ARG A 109 7.28 31.10 -5.81
C ARG A 109 5.77 31.15 -6.06
N LEU A 110 5.10 30.00 -6.19
CA LEU A 110 3.66 29.95 -6.41
C LEU A 110 2.89 30.26 -5.13
N GLN A 111 3.39 29.87 -3.97
CA GLN A 111 2.84 30.25 -2.69
C GLN A 111 2.99 31.76 -2.48
N LYS A 112 4.19 32.30 -2.73
CA LYS A 112 4.45 33.76 -2.65
C LYS A 112 3.53 34.56 -3.57
N ALA A 113 3.33 34.12 -4.81
CA ALA A 113 2.42 34.75 -5.77
C ALA A 113 0.95 34.78 -5.32
N LYS A 114 0.56 33.87 -4.44
CA LYS A 114 -0.79 33.80 -3.83
C LYS A 114 -0.86 34.45 -2.45
N GLY A 115 0.21 35.08 -1.98
CA GLY A 115 0.26 35.68 -0.66
C GLY A 115 0.31 34.65 0.50
N VAL A 116 0.56 33.39 0.19
CA VAL A 116 0.69 32.34 1.20
C VAL A 116 2.06 32.42 1.85
N LYS A 117 2.07 32.64 3.17
CA LYS A 117 3.29 32.61 3.99
C LYS A 117 3.54 31.19 4.44
N ASP A 118 4.63 30.63 3.99
CA ASP A 118 5.05 29.27 4.34
C ASP A 118 6.57 29.21 4.53
N THR A 119 7.04 28.28 5.36
CA THR A 119 8.46 28.05 5.67
C THR A 119 8.70 26.57 5.90
N PRO A 120 9.95 26.09 5.86
CA PRO A 120 10.28 24.73 6.26
C PRO A 120 9.77 24.38 7.67
N ASP A 121 9.86 25.31 8.63
CA ASP A 121 9.36 25.08 9.99
C ASP A 121 7.85 24.88 10.04
N LEU A 122 7.09 25.60 9.21
CA LEU A 122 5.64 25.40 9.10
C LEU A 122 5.30 24.06 8.44
N VAL A 123 6.07 23.65 7.43
CA VAL A 123 5.93 22.31 6.82
C VAL A 123 6.23 21.23 7.87
N PHE A 124 7.31 21.39 8.64
CA PHE A 124 7.63 20.48 9.74
C PHE A 124 6.50 20.42 10.77
N ALA A 125 6.01 21.57 11.23
CA ALA A 125 4.91 21.65 12.19
C ALA A 125 3.66 20.93 11.69
N ASP A 126 3.30 21.11 10.40
CA ASP A 126 2.12 20.46 9.80
C ASP A 126 2.22 18.93 9.80
N TRP A 127 3.39 18.37 9.51
CA TRP A 127 3.59 16.92 9.47
C TRP A 127 3.97 16.29 10.82
N SER A 128 4.18 17.12 11.84
CA SER A 128 4.51 16.68 13.21
C SER A 128 3.38 16.83 14.20
N ARG A 129 2.17 17.18 13.77
CA ARG A 129 1.03 17.46 14.64
C ARG A 129 0.64 16.25 15.50
N PRO A 130 0.63 16.38 16.84
CA PRO A 130 0.40 15.25 17.73
C PRO A 130 -1.06 14.75 17.74
N GLU A 131 -2.02 15.58 17.34
CA GLU A 131 -3.42 15.21 17.18
C GLU A 131 -3.68 14.32 15.96
N LYS A 132 -2.71 14.23 15.05
CA LYS A 132 -2.76 13.29 13.94
C LYS A 132 -1.91 12.07 14.25
N PRO A 133 -2.44 10.85 14.11
CA PRO A 133 -1.67 9.63 14.39
C PRO A 133 -0.32 9.62 13.69
N MET A 134 -0.26 10.04 12.42
CA MET A 134 0.96 10.10 11.65
C MET A 134 1.98 11.09 12.17
N GLY A 135 1.54 12.28 12.52
CA GLY A 135 2.42 13.29 13.11
C GLY A 135 3.08 12.79 14.40
N ARG A 136 2.34 12.00 15.19
CA ARG A 136 2.86 11.43 16.43
C ARG A 136 3.89 10.32 16.20
N PHE A 137 3.66 9.43 15.22
CA PHE A 137 4.50 8.25 15.01
C PHE A 137 5.62 8.45 13.98
N SER A 138 5.61 9.57 13.26
CA SER A 138 6.67 9.91 12.31
C SER A 138 8.00 10.18 13.02
N ASP A 139 9.08 9.64 12.46
CA ASP A 139 10.43 9.99 12.86
C ASP A 139 10.69 11.48 12.59
N ARG A 140 11.02 12.22 13.66
CA ARG A 140 11.20 13.67 13.60
C ARG A 140 12.35 14.09 12.68
N ALA A 141 13.42 13.31 12.60
CA ALA A 141 14.53 13.60 11.72
C ALA A 141 14.13 13.47 10.25
N LEU A 142 13.30 12.48 9.91
CA LEU A 142 12.77 12.33 8.56
C LEU A 142 11.79 13.46 8.20
N VAL A 143 10.96 13.90 9.15
CA VAL A 143 10.06 15.05 8.94
C VAL A 143 10.84 16.35 8.72
N HIS A 144 11.90 16.60 9.48
CA HIS A 144 12.80 17.74 9.26
C HIS A 144 13.46 17.67 7.89
N THR A 145 14.06 16.52 7.56
CA THR A 145 14.69 16.32 6.25
C THR A 145 13.70 16.61 5.11
N TYR A 146 12.48 16.11 5.23
CA TYR A 146 11.43 16.38 4.25
C TYR A 146 11.12 17.88 4.14
N ALA A 147 10.90 18.56 5.26
CA ALA A 147 10.53 19.97 5.30
C ALA A 147 11.65 20.87 4.73
N ASP A 148 12.89 20.63 5.14
CA ASP A 148 14.06 21.41 4.74
C ASP A 148 14.36 21.28 3.24
N ASN A 149 14.05 20.13 2.65
CA ASN A 149 14.29 19.87 1.22
C ASN A 149 13.11 20.28 0.31
N ASN A 150 11.97 20.74 0.84
CA ASN A 150 10.79 21.01 0.03
C ASN A 150 11.00 22.10 -1.02
N LEU A 151 11.61 23.22 -0.64
CA LEU A 151 11.84 24.35 -1.55
C LEU A 151 12.84 23.99 -2.65
N ASP A 152 13.96 23.40 -2.28
CA ASP A 152 14.98 22.94 -3.22
C ASP A 152 14.43 21.87 -4.17
N LEU A 153 13.54 20.99 -3.67
CA LEU A 153 12.88 20.01 -4.52
C LEU A 153 11.95 20.68 -5.52
N PHE A 154 11.19 21.70 -5.11
CA PHE A 154 10.32 22.44 -6.02
C PHE A 154 11.09 23.02 -7.19
N ASP A 155 12.20 23.73 -6.93
CA ASP A 155 13.03 24.36 -7.95
C ASP A 155 13.70 23.30 -8.85
N TRP A 156 14.17 22.22 -8.24
CA TRP A 156 14.76 21.09 -8.95
C TRP A 156 13.76 20.41 -9.91
N LEU A 157 12.53 20.20 -9.48
CA LEU A 157 11.47 19.61 -10.32
C LEU A 157 11.13 20.50 -11.51
N GLU A 158 11.07 21.82 -11.33
CA GLU A 158 10.85 22.76 -12.44
C GLU A 158 12.01 22.71 -13.45
N LYS A 159 13.25 22.65 -12.97
CA LYS A 159 14.44 22.48 -13.82
C LYS A 159 14.34 21.22 -14.70
N HIS A 160 13.73 20.16 -14.18
CA HIS A 160 13.54 18.88 -14.89
C HIS A 160 12.20 18.76 -15.63
N GLY A 161 11.55 19.89 -15.91
CA GLY A 161 10.41 19.95 -16.81
C GLY A 161 9.04 19.76 -16.17
N ILE A 162 8.95 19.68 -14.83
CA ILE A 162 7.67 19.65 -14.14
C ILE A 162 7.00 21.00 -14.27
N LYS A 163 5.73 20.99 -14.69
CA LYS A 163 4.89 22.19 -14.81
C LYS A 163 3.76 22.11 -13.79
N TRP A 164 3.49 23.23 -13.15
CA TRP A 164 2.47 23.33 -12.12
C TRP A 164 1.20 23.96 -12.69
N GLU A 165 0.04 23.35 -12.42
CA GLU A 165 -1.26 23.92 -12.75
C GLU A 165 -1.65 25.05 -11.79
N GLY A 166 -1.01 25.07 -10.64
CA GLY A 166 -1.18 26.07 -9.61
C GLY A 166 -1.45 25.46 -8.23
N TYR A 167 -1.64 26.37 -7.31
CA TYR A 167 -1.91 26.08 -5.92
C TYR A 167 -3.37 25.64 -5.74
N ARG A 168 -3.58 24.44 -5.20
CA ARG A 168 -4.90 23.96 -4.82
C ARG A 168 -5.01 23.96 -3.31
N GLY A 169 -5.70 24.96 -2.75
CA GLY A 169 -6.11 24.92 -1.36
C GLY A 169 -7.09 23.79 -1.11
N ILE A 170 -6.97 23.11 0.04
CA ILE A 170 -8.04 22.31 0.59
C ILE A 170 -8.67 23.19 1.67
N PRO A 171 -9.86 23.78 1.42
CA PRO A 171 -10.56 24.49 2.46
C PRO A 171 -10.77 23.56 3.67
N ASP A 172 -10.70 24.09 4.86
CA ASP A 172 -11.13 23.48 6.14
C ASP A 172 -10.30 22.32 6.72
N ARG A 173 -9.15 22.00 6.18
CA ARG A 173 -8.25 21.03 6.79
C ARG A 173 -6.88 21.61 7.07
N LEU A 174 -6.73 22.25 8.24
CA LEU A 174 -5.46 22.46 8.93
C LEU A 174 -4.31 22.88 7.99
N ASP A 175 -4.38 24.05 7.37
CA ASP A 175 -3.31 24.66 6.56
C ASP A 175 -2.59 23.76 5.52
N ARG A 176 -3.08 22.55 5.27
CA ARG A 176 -2.62 21.71 4.14
C ARG A 176 -2.72 22.41 2.80
N SER A 177 -3.56 23.43 2.73
CA SER A 177 -3.66 24.34 1.60
C SER A 177 -2.36 25.08 1.31
N ARG A 178 -1.50 25.27 2.29
CA ARG A 178 -0.21 25.94 2.13
C ARG A 178 0.82 25.12 1.36
N THR A 179 0.70 23.80 1.42
CA THR A 179 1.76 22.89 0.98
C THR A 179 1.39 22.02 -0.22
N ARG A 180 0.22 22.20 -0.83
CA ARG A 180 -0.22 21.34 -1.94
C ARG A 180 -0.27 22.06 -3.28
N LEU A 181 0.46 21.51 -4.25
CA LEU A 181 0.45 21.92 -5.66
C LEU A 181 0.03 20.75 -6.54
N ASN A 182 -0.61 21.03 -7.66
CA ASN A 182 -0.89 20.04 -8.69
C ASN A 182 0.01 20.25 -9.90
N VAL A 183 0.51 19.15 -10.47
CA VAL A 183 1.20 19.19 -11.76
C VAL A 183 0.20 19.35 -12.89
N VAL A 184 0.65 19.98 -13.97
CA VAL A 184 -0.09 20.04 -15.24
C VAL A 184 -0.09 18.64 -15.85
N ARG A 185 -1.22 18.24 -16.42
CA ARG A 185 -1.33 16.98 -17.16
C ARG A 185 -0.35 16.97 -18.33
N TRP A 186 0.16 15.77 -18.65
CA TRP A 186 0.96 15.58 -19.86
C TRP A 186 0.09 15.80 -21.10
N PRO A 187 0.54 16.63 -22.11
CA PRO A 187 -0.30 17.04 -23.23
C PRO A 187 -0.84 15.91 -24.08
N ASP A 188 -0.06 14.83 -24.21
CA ASP A 188 -0.38 13.70 -25.09
C ASP A 188 -1.31 12.66 -24.43
N GLU A 189 -1.80 12.92 -23.23
CA GLU A 189 -2.71 12.05 -22.50
C GLU A 189 -4.08 12.72 -22.30
N PRO A 190 -4.99 12.54 -23.25
CA PRO A 190 -6.02 13.52 -23.51
C PRO A 190 -7.25 13.53 -22.60
N THR A 191 -7.54 12.49 -21.80
CA THR A 191 -8.96 12.39 -21.39
C THR A 191 -9.24 12.14 -19.92
N THR A 192 -8.24 12.13 -19.05
CA THR A 192 -8.47 11.66 -17.70
C THR A 192 -8.01 12.65 -16.63
N PRO A 193 -8.69 12.70 -15.44
CA PRO A 193 -8.28 13.57 -14.36
C PRO A 193 -6.96 13.19 -13.69
N ALA A 194 -6.32 12.05 -14.05
CA ALA A 194 -5.01 11.71 -13.52
C ALA A 194 -3.94 12.62 -14.12
N ARG A 195 -3.36 13.40 -13.23
CA ARG A 195 -2.29 14.33 -13.59
C ARG A 195 -0.91 13.78 -13.25
N GLY A 196 -0.85 12.55 -12.73
CA GLY A 196 0.40 11.89 -12.36
C GLY A 196 1.36 11.71 -13.54
N SER A 197 0.81 11.57 -14.75
CA SER A 197 1.57 11.59 -15.99
C SER A 197 2.39 12.88 -16.19
N GLY A 198 1.85 14.01 -15.75
CA GLY A 198 2.55 15.30 -15.77
C GLY A 198 3.75 15.39 -14.82
N PHE A 199 3.86 14.45 -13.87
CA PHE A 199 5.06 14.25 -13.07
C PHE A 199 6.00 13.21 -13.70
N VAL A 200 5.45 12.08 -14.13
CA VAL A 200 6.23 10.92 -14.59
C VAL A 200 6.88 11.17 -15.96
N ARG A 201 6.10 11.60 -16.95
CA ARG A 201 6.59 11.71 -18.34
C ARG A 201 7.69 12.76 -18.55
N PRO A 202 7.64 13.96 -17.94
CA PRO A 202 8.78 14.89 -18.01
C PRO A 202 10.06 14.30 -17.44
N LEU A 203 9.97 13.60 -16.30
CA LEU A 203 11.13 12.96 -15.67
C LEU A 203 11.65 11.78 -16.49
N GLU A 204 10.77 10.95 -17.08
CA GLU A 204 11.19 9.94 -18.03
C GLU A 204 11.98 10.54 -19.20
N LYS A 205 11.41 11.59 -19.82
CA LYS A 205 12.09 12.30 -20.92
C LYS A 205 13.48 12.79 -20.50
N THR A 206 13.56 13.42 -19.33
CA THR A 206 14.83 13.89 -18.77
C THR A 206 15.81 12.74 -18.53
N ALA A 207 15.37 11.66 -17.88
CA ALA A 207 16.21 10.50 -17.63
C ALA A 207 16.78 9.90 -18.93
N ARG A 208 15.96 9.71 -19.94
CA ARG A 208 16.40 9.19 -21.26
C ARG A 208 17.35 10.16 -21.96
N GLN A 209 17.10 11.47 -21.92
CA GLN A 209 17.99 12.48 -22.50
C GLN A 209 19.36 12.52 -21.80
N MET A 210 19.43 12.20 -20.49
CA MET A 210 20.67 12.06 -19.74
C MET A 210 21.38 10.72 -19.97
N GLY A 211 20.83 9.86 -20.83
CA GLY A 211 21.42 8.55 -21.15
C GLY A 211 21.19 7.50 -20.05
N ILE A 212 20.19 7.68 -19.18
CA ILE A 212 19.79 6.67 -18.20
C ILE A 212 19.00 5.57 -18.92
N GLU A 213 19.49 4.35 -18.84
CA GLU A 213 18.80 3.19 -19.37
C GLU A 213 17.72 2.72 -18.40
N ILE A 214 16.55 2.34 -18.92
CA ILE A 214 15.42 1.81 -18.17
C ILE A 214 15.04 0.46 -18.75
N LEU A 215 15.24 -0.60 -17.99
CA LEU A 215 14.86 -1.96 -18.35
C LEU A 215 13.49 -2.26 -17.75
N LEU A 216 12.48 -2.38 -18.62
CA LEU A 216 11.13 -2.79 -18.24
C LEU A 216 11.02 -4.31 -18.12
N GLN A 217 10.00 -4.78 -17.41
CA GLN A 217 9.71 -6.21 -17.22
C GLN A 217 10.89 -6.96 -16.57
N GLN A 218 11.62 -6.29 -15.70
CA GLN A 218 12.73 -6.85 -14.92
C GLN A 218 12.38 -6.78 -13.42
N GLN A 219 11.97 -7.91 -12.85
CA GLN A 219 11.69 -8.03 -11.42
C GLN A 219 12.98 -8.30 -10.66
N MET A 220 13.29 -7.46 -9.67
CA MET A 220 14.37 -7.76 -8.72
C MET A 220 13.96 -8.94 -7.84
N THR A 221 14.85 -9.93 -7.74
CA THR A 221 14.64 -11.16 -6.95
C THR A 221 15.58 -11.29 -5.78
N LYS A 222 16.72 -10.57 -5.80
CA LYS A 222 17.71 -10.61 -4.73
C LYS A 222 18.54 -9.34 -4.71
N ILE A 223 18.95 -8.94 -3.51
CA ILE A 223 20.01 -7.95 -3.28
C ILE A 223 21.27 -8.71 -2.87
N HIS A 224 22.35 -8.50 -3.58
CA HIS A 224 23.64 -9.09 -3.26
C HIS A 224 24.41 -8.23 -2.26
N ARG A 225 24.98 -8.86 -1.25
CA ARG A 225 25.82 -8.26 -0.22
C ARG A 225 27.12 -9.06 -0.11
N GLU A 226 28.23 -8.45 0.28
CA GLU A 226 29.54 -9.13 0.41
C GLU A 226 29.49 -10.38 1.28
N SER A 227 28.66 -10.38 2.31
CA SER A 227 28.27 -11.55 3.07
C SER A 227 26.82 -11.43 3.53
N PRO A 228 26.12 -12.50 3.94
CA PRO A 228 24.67 -12.49 4.14
C PRO A 228 24.15 -11.34 5.01
N LEU A 229 24.85 -10.99 6.10
CA LEU A 229 24.42 -9.93 7.03
C LEU A 229 25.53 -8.93 7.34
N ALA A 230 26.60 -8.88 6.55
CA ALA A 230 27.73 -7.98 6.77
C ALA A 230 28.34 -7.47 5.45
N GLY A 231 29.15 -6.41 5.54
CA GLY A 231 29.78 -5.78 4.39
C GLY A 231 28.83 -4.90 3.58
N ARG A 232 29.24 -4.57 2.38
CA ARG A 232 28.56 -3.66 1.48
C ARG A 232 27.58 -4.39 0.56
N VAL A 233 26.50 -3.75 0.15
CA VAL A 233 25.67 -4.19 -0.97
C VAL A 233 26.44 -3.96 -2.28
N THR A 234 26.48 -4.99 -3.13
CA THR A 234 27.30 -5.04 -4.34
C THR A 234 26.50 -5.08 -5.64
N GLY A 235 25.20 -5.35 -5.57
CA GLY A 235 24.35 -5.40 -6.75
C GLY A 235 23.03 -6.13 -6.50
N ILE A 236 22.39 -6.53 -7.57
CA ILE A 236 21.09 -7.21 -7.55
C ILE A 236 21.05 -8.36 -8.54
N ALA A 237 20.11 -9.31 -8.32
CA ALA A 237 19.64 -10.22 -9.35
C ALA A 237 18.24 -9.82 -9.81
N VAL A 238 17.97 -9.97 -11.10
CA VAL A 238 16.65 -9.74 -11.69
C VAL A 238 16.23 -10.94 -12.52
N ILE A 239 14.91 -11.10 -12.68
CA ILE A 239 14.31 -12.05 -13.61
C ILE A 239 13.38 -11.30 -14.55
N GLU A 240 13.40 -11.71 -15.84
CA GLU A 240 12.44 -11.18 -16.79
C GLU A 240 11.03 -11.68 -16.46
N VAL A 241 10.02 -10.80 -16.53
CA VAL A 241 8.61 -11.13 -16.34
C VAL A 241 7.80 -10.76 -17.59
N ASP A 242 6.61 -11.34 -17.72
CA ASP A 242 5.65 -10.93 -18.75
C ASP A 242 4.79 -9.74 -18.28
N ASP A 243 3.85 -9.29 -19.13
CA ASP A 243 2.91 -8.21 -18.82
C ASP A 243 1.98 -8.51 -17.63
N TRP A 244 1.92 -9.77 -17.20
CA TRP A 244 1.14 -10.25 -16.05
C TRP A 244 2.01 -10.60 -14.85
N TYR A 245 3.26 -10.09 -14.86
CA TYR A 245 4.27 -10.30 -13.82
C TYR A 245 4.67 -11.76 -13.60
N LYS A 246 4.38 -12.65 -14.56
CA LYS A 246 4.79 -14.05 -14.47
C LYS A 246 6.27 -14.17 -14.85
N PRO A 247 7.09 -14.81 -14.00
CA PRO A 247 8.50 -15.01 -14.27
C PRO A 247 8.72 -15.80 -15.56
N LYS A 248 9.68 -15.34 -16.35
CA LYS A 248 10.26 -16.06 -17.48
C LYS A 248 11.54 -16.78 -17.04
N THR A 249 12.35 -17.26 -17.96
CA THR A 249 13.57 -18.03 -17.67
C THR A 249 14.85 -17.20 -17.61
N ARG A 250 14.82 -15.98 -18.16
CA ARG A 250 16.02 -15.14 -18.26
C ARG A 250 16.26 -14.41 -16.94
N THR A 251 17.42 -14.68 -16.36
CA THR A 251 17.93 -13.97 -15.17
C THR A 251 19.16 -13.15 -15.52
N MET A 252 19.47 -12.14 -14.71
CA MET A 252 20.65 -11.30 -14.88
C MET A 252 21.13 -10.79 -13.50
N ASN A 253 22.46 -10.81 -13.29
CA ASN A 253 23.09 -10.15 -12.16
C ASN A 253 23.66 -8.79 -12.58
N ILE A 254 23.31 -7.75 -11.84
CA ILE A 254 23.74 -6.36 -12.12
C ILE A 254 24.57 -5.86 -10.95
N ARG A 255 25.83 -5.54 -11.21
CA ARG A 255 26.71 -4.94 -10.23
C ARG A 255 26.45 -3.45 -10.07
N ALA A 256 26.39 -3.00 -8.82
CA ALA A 256 26.32 -1.61 -8.43
C ALA A 256 27.62 -1.22 -7.71
N ARG A 257 28.49 -0.46 -8.35
CA ARG A 257 29.78 -0.05 -7.75
C ARG A 257 29.59 0.87 -6.56
N LYS A 258 28.63 1.80 -6.64
CA LYS A 258 28.38 2.85 -5.65
C LYS A 258 27.16 2.61 -4.78
N GLY A 259 26.08 2.09 -5.35
CA GLY A 259 24.90 1.82 -4.55
C GLY A 259 23.70 1.30 -5.30
N VAL A 260 22.81 0.68 -4.52
CA VAL A 260 21.48 0.20 -4.94
C VAL A 260 20.43 1.07 -4.26
N ILE A 261 19.45 1.57 -5.03
CA ILE A 261 18.34 2.38 -4.50
C ILE A 261 17.03 1.62 -4.67
N ILE A 262 16.38 1.30 -3.54
CA ILE A 262 15.10 0.59 -3.50
C ILE A 262 13.96 1.62 -3.64
N ALA A 263 13.16 1.51 -4.70
CA ALA A 263 12.02 2.38 -5.00
C ALA A 263 10.81 1.57 -5.51
N THR A 264 10.57 0.38 -4.93
CA THR A 264 9.67 -0.67 -5.40
C THR A 264 8.18 -0.43 -5.11
N GLY A 265 7.85 0.65 -4.37
CA GLY A 265 6.45 1.09 -4.23
C GLY A 265 5.65 0.44 -3.10
N GLY A 266 6.31 -0.28 -2.17
CA GLY A 266 5.68 -0.78 -0.95
C GLY A 266 5.02 -2.15 -1.07
N CYS A 267 4.33 -2.55 0.00
CA CYS A 267 3.84 -3.93 0.21
C CYS A 267 2.31 -4.07 0.24
N ALA A 268 1.57 -3.03 -0.09
CA ALA A 268 0.10 -3.02 0.04
C ALA A 268 -0.60 -4.15 -0.74
N GLY A 269 -0.01 -4.62 -1.84
CA GLY A 269 -0.55 -5.70 -2.68
C GLY A 269 -0.21 -7.12 -2.18
N ASN A 270 0.57 -7.26 -1.10
CA ASN A 270 0.95 -8.57 -0.58
C ASN A 270 0.25 -8.88 0.76
N PRO A 271 -0.86 -9.64 0.76
CA PRO A 271 -1.59 -9.93 1.98
C PRO A 271 -0.77 -10.77 2.98
N VAL A 272 0.08 -11.67 2.52
CA VAL A 272 0.93 -12.50 3.40
C VAL A 272 1.92 -11.62 4.17
N PHE A 273 2.51 -10.63 3.50
CA PHE A 273 3.47 -9.72 4.14
C PHE A 273 2.78 -8.70 5.05
N ARG A 274 1.72 -8.03 4.57
CA ARG A 274 1.04 -6.97 5.35
C ARG A 274 0.33 -7.51 6.60
N THR A 275 -0.20 -8.73 6.58
CA THR A 275 -0.85 -9.34 7.76
C THR A 275 0.13 -9.70 8.88
N MET A 276 1.43 -9.73 8.63
CA MET A 276 2.44 -9.80 9.70
C MET A 276 2.42 -8.57 10.60
N PHE A 277 1.93 -7.44 10.12
CA PHE A 277 1.91 -6.16 10.84
C PHE A 277 0.51 -5.74 11.27
N ASP A 278 -0.49 -6.07 10.47
CA ASP A 278 -1.89 -5.87 10.80
C ASP A 278 -2.73 -7.04 10.30
N VAL A 279 -3.07 -7.94 11.22
CA VAL A 279 -3.84 -9.16 10.94
C VAL A 279 -5.22 -8.90 10.35
N ARG A 280 -5.73 -7.66 10.44
CA ARG A 280 -7.03 -7.26 9.90
C ARG A 280 -7.00 -7.00 8.40
N LEU A 281 -5.80 -6.76 7.83
CA LEU A 281 -5.61 -6.49 6.40
C LEU A 281 -5.49 -7.78 5.60
N THR A 282 -6.51 -8.61 5.70
CA THR A 282 -6.62 -9.90 5.03
C THR A 282 -6.77 -9.75 3.50
N GLN A 283 -6.83 -10.85 2.80
CA GLN A 283 -6.71 -10.89 1.33
C GLN A 283 -7.88 -10.24 0.58
N GLU A 284 -9.03 -10.08 1.20
CA GLU A 284 -10.20 -9.39 0.61
C GLU A 284 -9.96 -7.88 0.44
N TYR A 285 -9.06 -7.28 1.21
CA TYR A 285 -8.65 -5.89 1.02
C TYR A 285 -7.65 -5.79 -0.12
N GLN A 286 -8.13 -5.41 -1.29
CA GLN A 286 -7.26 -5.24 -2.47
C GLN A 286 -6.40 -3.99 -2.33
N ALA A 287 -5.25 -3.97 -3.00
CA ALA A 287 -4.51 -2.73 -3.15
C ALA A 287 -5.09 -1.90 -4.30
N GLU A 288 -5.21 -0.59 -4.11
CA GLU A 288 -5.67 0.30 -5.16
C GLU A 288 -4.78 0.20 -6.40
N ASN A 289 -5.40 0.09 -7.58
CA ASN A 289 -4.71 -0.05 -8.87
C ASN A 289 -3.78 -1.28 -8.97
N SER A 290 -4.07 -2.37 -8.25
CA SER A 290 -3.26 -3.58 -8.25
C SER A 290 -3.13 -4.24 -9.63
N GLU A 291 -4.09 -4.03 -10.52
CA GLU A 291 -4.01 -4.51 -11.91
C GLU A 291 -2.96 -3.75 -12.75
N TRP A 292 -2.61 -2.53 -12.35
CA TRP A 292 -1.56 -1.74 -13.01
C TRP A 292 -0.20 -1.94 -12.36
N THR A 293 -0.15 -2.00 -11.02
CA THR A 293 1.08 -2.17 -10.26
C THR A 293 0.81 -2.97 -8.98
N GLU A 294 1.43 -4.13 -8.86
CA GLU A 294 1.11 -5.09 -7.81
C GLU A 294 1.53 -4.66 -6.41
N ARG A 295 2.64 -3.96 -6.24
CA ARG A 295 3.21 -3.55 -4.94
C ARG A 295 3.36 -4.72 -3.96
N THR A 296 4.14 -5.71 -4.35
CA THR A 296 4.28 -7.01 -3.67
C THR A 296 5.28 -7.02 -2.53
N GLY A 297 5.92 -5.88 -2.23
CA GLY A 297 6.92 -5.80 -1.16
C GLY A 297 8.28 -6.41 -1.55
N ASP A 298 8.57 -6.53 -2.84
CA ASP A 298 9.81 -7.14 -3.33
C ASP A 298 11.05 -6.48 -2.70
N GLY A 299 11.06 -5.15 -2.60
CA GLY A 299 12.15 -4.39 -2.01
C GLY A 299 12.28 -4.61 -0.50
N GLU A 300 11.15 -4.62 0.22
CA GLU A 300 11.11 -4.83 1.66
C GLU A 300 11.59 -6.22 2.02
N ILE A 301 11.12 -7.25 1.30
CA ILE A 301 11.53 -8.65 1.52
C ILE A 301 13.03 -8.81 1.27
N ALA A 302 13.52 -8.37 0.11
CA ALA A 302 14.94 -8.48 -0.22
C ALA A 302 15.85 -7.67 0.73
N ALA A 303 15.38 -6.51 1.21
CA ALA A 303 16.11 -5.73 2.21
C ALA A 303 16.18 -6.45 3.57
N MET A 304 15.09 -7.08 4.01
CA MET A 304 15.09 -7.90 5.25
C MET A 304 16.05 -9.07 5.15
N GLU A 305 16.14 -9.73 4.00
CA GLU A 305 17.08 -10.84 3.76
C GLU A 305 18.55 -10.43 3.94
N ILE A 306 18.87 -9.17 3.68
CA ILE A 306 20.21 -8.62 3.91
C ILE A 306 20.37 -7.91 5.27
N GLY A 307 19.40 -8.05 6.17
CA GLY A 307 19.45 -7.56 7.56
C GLY A 307 18.84 -6.17 7.78
N ALA A 308 18.11 -5.61 6.84
CA ALA A 308 17.39 -4.34 7.04
C ALA A 308 16.26 -4.46 8.07
N ALA A 309 16.04 -3.37 8.81
CA ALA A 309 14.88 -3.23 9.68
C ALA A 309 13.70 -2.61 8.95
N LEU A 310 12.48 -2.92 9.42
CA LEU A 310 11.28 -2.19 9.02
C LEU A 310 10.92 -1.12 10.05
N GLY A 311 10.24 -0.08 9.59
CA GLY A 311 9.71 1.01 10.40
C GLY A 311 8.22 1.21 10.21
N ALA A 312 7.58 1.87 11.17
CA ALA A 312 6.14 2.21 11.16
C ALA A 312 5.19 1.01 10.98
N THR A 313 5.57 -0.13 11.51
CA THR A 313 4.86 -1.40 11.28
C THR A 313 3.42 -1.42 11.80
N ALA A 314 3.09 -0.62 12.81
CA ALA A 314 1.75 -0.56 13.40
C ALA A 314 0.82 0.49 12.74
N CYS A 315 1.28 1.19 11.72
CA CYS A 315 0.58 2.37 11.18
C CYS A 315 -0.18 2.13 9.88
N GLN A 316 -0.27 0.90 9.38
CA GLN A 316 -0.89 0.63 8.07
C GLN A 316 -2.38 0.92 8.01
N THR A 317 -3.08 0.85 9.13
CA THR A 317 -4.54 1.02 9.20
C THR A 317 -5.00 2.30 9.87
N THR A 318 -4.09 3.11 10.40
CA THR A 318 -4.46 4.28 11.20
C THR A 318 -4.41 5.60 10.43
N GLN A 319 -4.39 5.52 9.11
CA GLN A 319 -4.10 6.66 8.26
C GLN A 319 -5.32 7.22 7.56
N ASP A 320 -5.37 8.51 7.44
CA ASP A 320 -6.40 9.24 6.68
C ASP A 320 -6.56 8.75 5.21
N ASP A 321 -5.56 8.07 4.68
CA ASP A 321 -5.51 7.69 3.26
C ASP A 321 -5.14 6.21 3.04
N ASN A 322 -5.10 5.38 4.08
CA ASN A 322 -4.71 3.98 3.97
C ASN A 322 -5.74 3.09 3.30
N LEU A 323 -7.00 3.31 3.63
CA LEU A 323 -8.12 2.63 3.01
C LEU A 323 -8.91 3.62 2.17
N ILE A 324 -9.22 3.22 0.96
CA ILE A 324 -10.17 3.93 0.11
C ILE A 324 -11.52 3.29 0.32
N THR A 325 -12.33 3.91 1.14
CA THR A 325 -13.65 3.40 1.46
C THR A 325 -14.59 3.76 0.37
N LYS A 326 -14.81 4.66 -0.23
CA LYS A 326 -15.84 5.03 -1.20
C LYS A 326 -15.27 5.04 -2.62
N GLY A 327 -14.54 3.98 -2.91
CA GLY A 327 -14.13 3.66 -4.27
C GLY A 327 -15.29 3.28 -5.16
N ARG A 328 -14.98 2.85 -6.34
CA ARG A 328 -15.99 2.30 -7.24
C ARG A 328 -16.41 0.93 -6.74
N MET A 329 -17.68 0.59 -6.88
CA MET A 329 -18.23 -0.70 -6.45
C MET A 329 -18.49 -1.64 -7.62
N GLY A 330 -18.69 -2.92 -7.31
CA GLY A 330 -19.08 -3.93 -8.29
C GLY A 330 -17.94 -4.56 -9.08
N LYS A 331 -16.69 -4.33 -8.66
CA LYS A 331 -15.49 -4.97 -9.22
C LYS A 331 -14.47 -5.29 -8.13
N LYS A 332 -13.63 -6.29 -8.36
CA LYS A 332 -12.60 -6.72 -7.42
C LYS A 332 -11.61 -5.59 -7.09
N SER A 333 -11.05 -4.98 -8.11
CA SER A 333 -10.11 -3.89 -7.94
C SER A 333 -10.86 -2.56 -7.80
N ASN A 334 -10.93 -2.07 -6.59
CA ASN A 334 -11.51 -0.77 -6.29
C ASN A 334 -10.43 0.31 -6.33
N GLY A 335 -10.58 1.29 -7.20
CA GLY A 335 -9.75 2.48 -7.21
C GLY A 335 -10.63 3.73 -7.25
N THR A 336 -10.21 4.78 -6.58
CA THR A 336 -10.88 6.08 -6.69
C THR A 336 -10.49 6.80 -7.97
N ILE A 337 -9.32 6.50 -8.51
CA ILE A 337 -8.72 7.20 -9.64
C ILE A 337 -8.61 6.24 -10.80
N THR A 338 -9.40 6.52 -11.81
CA THR A 338 -9.44 5.79 -13.06
C THR A 338 -8.42 6.37 -13.99
N GLN A 339 -7.28 5.67 -14.26
CA GLN A 339 -6.66 6.23 -15.43
C GLN A 339 -5.37 5.65 -15.89
N LEU A 340 -5.49 4.99 -16.98
CA LEU A 340 -4.45 4.96 -17.98
C LEU A 340 -4.82 5.87 -19.15
N TYR A 341 -3.83 6.32 -19.86
CA TYR A 341 -4.01 6.98 -21.14
C TYR A 341 -4.51 5.98 -22.18
N PRO A 342 -5.42 6.39 -23.08
CA PRO A 342 -6.03 5.50 -24.07
C PRO A 342 -5.04 4.81 -25.02
N THR A 343 -3.84 5.36 -25.18
CA THR A 343 -2.78 4.81 -26.03
C THR A 343 -1.97 3.70 -25.35
N SER A 344 -2.15 3.47 -24.04
CA SER A 344 -1.51 2.34 -23.39
C SER A 344 -2.11 1.02 -23.88
N PRO A 345 -1.29 0.03 -24.25
CA PRO A 345 -1.76 -1.30 -24.62
C PRO A 345 -2.51 -2.00 -23.48
N HIS A 346 -2.30 -1.52 -22.25
CA HIS A 346 -2.92 -2.05 -21.04
C HIS A 346 -4.02 -1.15 -20.47
N PHE A 347 -4.54 -0.22 -21.26
CA PHE A 347 -5.60 0.70 -20.88
C PHE A 347 -6.77 0.03 -20.15
N PHE A 348 -7.18 -1.15 -20.59
CA PHE A 348 -8.29 -1.88 -19.98
C PHE A 348 -7.95 -2.48 -18.62
N ARG A 349 -6.69 -2.77 -18.33
CA ARG A 349 -6.24 -3.30 -17.03
C ARG A 349 -6.24 -2.25 -15.93
N ALA A 350 -5.81 -1.06 -16.26
CA ALA A 350 -5.64 0.00 -15.28
C ALA A 350 -6.81 0.98 -15.24
N ARG A 351 -7.80 0.74 -16.06
CA ARG A 351 -9.04 1.47 -16.04
C ARG A 351 -9.83 1.07 -14.80
N ALA A 352 -9.99 1.95 -13.81
CA ALA A 352 -10.92 1.74 -12.73
C ALA A 352 -12.34 1.77 -13.31
N LEU A 353 -12.83 0.60 -13.61
CA LEU A 353 -14.23 0.35 -13.90
C LEU A 353 -14.95 0.13 -12.58
N GLY A 354 -16.24 0.28 -12.58
CA GLY A 354 -17.08 0.14 -11.41
C GLY A 354 -18.05 1.29 -11.29
N LEU A 355 -19.09 1.07 -10.51
CA LEU A 355 -20.13 2.07 -10.29
C LEU A 355 -19.66 3.13 -9.29
N VAL A 356 -19.86 4.40 -9.62
CA VAL A 356 -19.60 5.51 -8.71
C VAL A 356 -20.89 5.86 -7.97
N VAL A 357 -20.87 5.79 -6.66
CA VAL A 357 -21.97 6.25 -5.82
C VAL A 357 -21.83 7.77 -5.63
N LYS A 358 -22.76 8.55 -6.17
CA LYS A 358 -22.80 10.00 -5.99
C LYS A 358 -23.51 10.39 -4.71
N ASP A 359 -24.58 9.65 -4.41
CA ASP A 359 -25.36 9.85 -3.20
C ASP A 359 -25.51 8.52 -2.43
N TYR A 360 -24.85 8.41 -1.29
CA TYR A 360 -24.89 7.24 -0.42
C TYR A 360 -26.26 7.04 0.28
N GLN A 361 -27.23 7.88 0.02
CA GLN A 361 -28.63 7.60 0.38
C GLN A 361 -29.23 6.44 -0.45
N ASN A 362 -28.65 6.15 -1.62
CA ASN A 362 -29.10 5.11 -2.53
C ASN A 362 -28.69 3.67 -2.14
N VAL A 363 -27.81 3.51 -1.15
CA VAL A 363 -27.26 2.21 -0.78
C VAL A 363 -27.21 2.02 0.73
N ILE A 364 -27.23 0.76 1.17
CA ILE A 364 -26.74 0.37 2.49
C ILE A 364 -25.48 -0.48 2.33
N LEU A 365 -24.57 -0.40 3.29
CA LEU A 365 -23.38 -1.24 3.35
C LEU A 365 -23.55 -2.32 4.40
N VAL A 366 -23.37 -3.57 3.97
CA VAL A 366 -23.49 -4.74 4.84
C VAL A 366 -22.20 -5.54 4.85
N LYS A 367 -21.90 -6.19 5.98
CA LYS A 367 -20.81 -7.16 6.11
C LYS A 367 -21.23 -8.50 5.48
N GLU A 368 -20.31 -9.44 5.38
CA GLU A 368 -20.56 -10.79 4.90
C GLU A 368 -21.69 -11.54 5.67
N ASN A 369 -21.97 -11.12 6.90
CA ASN A 369 -23.06 -11.64 7.73
C ASN A 369 -24.43 -11.03 7.41
N GLY A 370 -24.54 -10.17 6.40
CA GLY A 370 -25.78 -9.51 5.99
C GLY A 370 -26.25 -8.37 6.90
N VAL A 371 -25.40 -7.91 7.83
CA VAL A 371 -25.76 -6.87 8.81
C VAL A 371 -25.11 -5.54 8.42
N ARG A 372 -25.94 -4.49 8.39
CA ARG A 372 -25.50 -3.10 8.25
C ARG A 372 -24.63 -2.70 9.46
N PHE A 373 -23.59 -1.91 9.29
CA PHE A 373 -22.58 -1.70 10.33
C PHE A 373 -22.18 -0.25 10.57
N TYR A 374 -22.55 0.69 9.71
CA TYR A 374 -22.17 2.10 9.86
C TYR A 374 -23.07 3.03 9.03
N ASP A 375 -22.93 4.36 9.23
CA ASP A 375 -23.56 5.37 8.39
C ASP A 375 -22.83 5.46 7.04
N GLU A 376 -23.49 5.16 5.96
CA GLU A 376 -22.92 5.17 4.61
C GLU A 376 -22.61 6.58 4.10
N THR A 377 -23.22 7.62 4.68
CA THR A 377 -23.04 9.01 4.23
C THR A 377 -21.80 9.69 4.78
N VAL A 378 -21.11 9.08 5.76
CA VAL A 378 -19.86 9.65 6.31
C VAL A 378 -18.82 9.93 5.24
N PRO A 379 -17.96 10.94 5.40
CA PRO A 379 -16.91 11.26 4.45
C PRO A 379 -15.94 10.10 4.19
N THR A 380 -15.34 10.08 3.02
CA THR A 380 -14.37 9.05 2.58
C THR A 380 -13.17 8.87 3.52
N ARG A 381 -12.89 9.84 4.38
CA ARG A 381 -11.71 9.86 5.27
C ARG A 381 -12.15 9.88 6.72
N ASP A 382 -13.12 9.06 7.08
CA ASP A 382 -13.59 8.89 8.43
C ASP A 382 -12.83 7.74 9.11
N TYR A 383 -12.12 8.06 10.19
CA TYR A 383 -11.33 7.08 10.92
C TYR A 383 -12.20 6.02 11.61
N GLU A 384 -13.37 6.42 12.15
CA GLU A 384 -14.27 5.48 12.83
C GLU A 384 -14.89 4.51 11.83
N TYR A 385 -15.19 5.00 10.60
CA TYR A 385 -15.62 4.13 9.52
C TYR A 385 -14.56 3.07 9.20
N TYR A 386 -13.29 3.44 9.10
CA TYR A 386 -12.22 2.48 8.84
C TYR A 386 -12.11 1.43 9.94
N ALA A 387 -12.20 1.86 11.20
CA ALA A 387 -12.18 0.94 12.33
C ALA A 387 -13.37 -0.03 12.30
N ALA A 388 -14.57 0.45 11.95
CA ALA A 388 -15.75 -0.39 11.76
C ALA A 388 -15.64 -1.33 10.55
N ALA A 389 -15.06 -0.85 9.44
CA ALA A 389 -14.81 -1.66 8.25
C ALA A 389 -13.85 -2.82 8.54
N LEU A 390 -12.84 -2.61 9.37
CA LEU A 390 -11.84 -3.60 9.77
C LEU A 390 -12.28 -4.50 10.93
N ALA A 391 -13.50 -4.34 11.45
CA ALA A 391 -14.08 -5.20 12.45
C ALA A 391 -15.18 -6.07 11.86
N TRP A 392 -15.12 -7.39 12.03
CA TRP A 392 -16.08 -8.33 11.41
C TRP A 392 -17.55 -8.02 11.75
N THR A 393 -17.82 -7.62 12.97
CA THR A 393 -19.16 -7.21 13.41
C THR A 393 -19.47 -5.73 13.16
N GLY A 394 -18.54 -4.95 12.61
CA GLY A 394 -18.66 -3.50 12.53
C GLY A 394 -18.39 -2.77 13.85
N ASP A 395 -18.16 -3.48 14.94
CA ASP A 395 -17.79 -2.89 16.24
C ASP A 395 -16.27 -2.60 16.26
N PRO A 396 -15.84 -1.33 16.28
CA PRO A 396 -14.42 -0.97 16.24
C PRO A 396 -13.61 -1.45 17.45
N LYS A 397 -14.27 -1.90 18.51
CA LYS A 397 -13.62 -2.50 19.68
C LYS A 397 -13.23 -3.97 19.45
N LYS A 398 -13.69 -4.57 18.37
CA LYS A 398 -13.37 -5.95 17.99
C LYS A 398 -12.21 -5.95 17.02
N PHE A 399 -11.12 -6.59 17.39
CA PHE A 399 -9.91 -6.69 16.57
C PHE A 399 -9.84 -8.07 15.88
N ASN A 400 -10.67 -8.29 14.87
CA ASN A 400 -10.85 -9.61 14.26
C ASN A 400 -10.97 -9.65 12.73
N GLY A 401 -10.49 -8.61 12.04
CA GLY A 401 -10.64 -8.48 10.59
C GLY A 401 -12.07 -8.16 10.15
N GLY A 402 -12.21 -7.51 9.01
CA GLY A 402 -13.49 -6.94 8.58
C GLY A 402 -14.32 -7.85 7.68
N GLY A 403 -13.69 -8.72 6.93
CA GLY A 403 -14.32 -9.51 5.88
C GLY A 403 -14.86 -8.67 4.72
N PRO A 404 -15.51 -9.33 3.75
CA PRO A 404 -16.18 -8.68 2.63
C PRO A 404 -17.24 -7.65 3.05
N ILE A 405 -17.32 -6.57 2.29
CA ILE A 405 -18.36 -5.54 2.42
C ILE A 405 -19.08 -5.40 1.10
N TRP A 406 -20.41 -5.38 1.17
CA TRP A 406 -21.30 -5.29 0.01
C TRP A 406 -22.17 -4.06 0.10
N ALA A 407 -22.29 -3.33 -1.01
CA ALA A 407 -23.31 -2.31 -1.18
C ALA A 407 -24.59 -2.96 -1.70
N VAL A 408 -25.68 -2.81 -0.97
CA VAL A 408 -27.00 -3.37 -1.32
C VAL A 408 -27.92 -2.22 -1.73
N PHE A 409 -28.60 -2.38 -2.87
CA PHE A 409 -29.48 -1.38 -3.46
C PHE A 409 -30.51 -2.04 -4.40
N ASP A 410 -31.39 -1.25 -5.00
CA ASP A 410 -32.48 -1.68 -5.85
C ASP A 410 -32.48 -1.02 -7.24
N ALA A 411 -33.47 -1.37 -8.06
CA ALA A 411 -33.61 -0.82 -9.41
C ALA A 411 -33.86 0.70 -9.42
N ASP A 412 -34.53 1.25 -8.41
CA ASP A 412 -34.76 2.69 -8.32
C ASP A 412 -33.45 3.46 -8.05
N ALA A 413 -32.55 2.89 -7.26
CA ALA A 413 -31.21 3.44 -7.04
C ALA A 413 -30.40 3.45 -8.34
N VAL A 414 -30.46 2.38 -9.13
CA VAL A 414 -29.82 2.30 -10.47
C VAL A 414 -30.32 3.42 -11.36
N ALA A 415 -31.63 3.67 -11.38
CA ALA A 415 -32.24 4.72 -12.19
C ALA A 415 -31.82 6.13 -11.71
N ARG A 416 -31.85 6.40 -10.39
CA ARG A 416 -31.46 7.69 -9.80
C ARG A 416 -30.00 8.06 -10.07
N GLU A 417 -29.12 7.08 -9.90
CA GLU A 417 -27.66 7.24 -10.09
C GLU A 417 -27.23 7.12 -11.56
N LYS A 418 -28.12 6.63 -12.44
CA LYS A 418 -27.85 6.35 -13.85
C LYS A 418 -26.68 5.36 -14.03
N TRP A 419 -26.68 4.31 -13.22
CA TRP A 419 -25.65 3.28 -13.31
C TRP A 419 -25.88 2.36 -14.51
N ASP A 420 -24.80 2.05 -15.21
CA ASP A 420 -24.77 0.93 -16.16
C ASP A 420 -24.30 -0.33 -15.42
N VAL A 421 -25.26 -1.17 -15.07
CA VAL A 421 -25.07 -2.40 -14.28
C VAL A 421 -24.67 -3.60 -15.14
N LYS A 422 -24.01 -3.35 -16.26
CA LYS A 422 -23.53 -4.37 -17.20
C LYS A 422 -21.99 -4.34 -17.29
N PRO A 423 -21.34 -5.47 -17.69
CA PRO A 423 -19.95 -5.43 -18.10
C PRO A 423 -19.71 -4.40 -19.21
N PRO A 424 -18.60 -3.66 -19.19
CA PRO A 424 -17.45 -3.80 -18.29
C PRO A 424 -17.56 -3.00 -16.98
N HIS A 425 -18.67 -2.32 -16.71
CA HIS A 425 -18.84 -1.45 -15.55
C HIS A 425 -19.00 -2.21 -14.24
N VAL A 426 -19.47 -3.45 -14.31
CA VAL A 426 -19.55 -4.39 -13.19
C VAL A 426 -18.94 -5.73 -13.57
N ASP A 427 -18.60 -6.56 -12.59
CA ASP A 427 -18.08 -7.89 -12.79
C ASP A 427 -19.03 -8.94 -12.19
N PRO A 428 -19.81 -9.64 -13.02
CA PRO A 428 -20.75 -10.66 -12.56
C PRO A 428 -20.07 -11.94 -12.05
N ASN A 429 -18.73 -12.06 -12.23
CA ASN A 429 -17.98 -13.24 -11.80
C ASN A 429 -17.57 -13.12 -10.32
N GLY A 430 -18.54 -12.89 -9.44
CA GLY A 430 -18.34 -12.89 -8.00
C GLY A 430 -18.24 -11.51 -7.33
N TYR A 431 -18.41 -10.41 -8.08
CA TYR A 431 -18.28 -9.04 -7.52
C TYR A 431 -19.51 -8.16 -7.74
N PHE A 432 -20.49 -8.68 -8.48
CA PHE A 432 -21.79 -8.03 -8.70
C PHE A 432 -22.88 -9.09 -8.86
N PHE A 433 -23.93 -8.99 -8.06
CA PHE A 433 -25.05 -9.93 -8.04
C PHE A 433 -26.38 -9.19 -8.21
N SER A 434 -27.37 -9.87 -8.78
CA SER A 434 -28.75 -9.38 -8.86
C SER A 434 -29.74 -10.52 -8.67
N ALA A 435 -30.90 -10.21 -8.08
CA ALA A 435 -32.00 -11.16 -7.90
C ALA A 435 -33.33 -10.41 -7.73
N ASP A 436 -34.44 -11.13 -7.89
CA ASP A 436 -35.79 -10.56 -7.75
C ASP A 436 -36.26 -10.47 -6.29
N THR A 437 -35.59 -11.19 -5.38
CA THR A 437 -35.83 -11.12 -3.93
C THR A 437 -34.55 -10.92 -3.15
N ILE A 438 -34.67 -10.37 -1.94
CA ILE A 438 -33.50 -10.18 -1.04
C ILE A 438 -32.92 -11.52 -0.60
N GLU A 439 -33.76 -12.53 -0.41
CA GLU A 439 -33.36 -13.88 -0.02
C GLU A 439 -32.56 -14.58 -1.11
N GLU A 440 -32.98 -14.46 -2.36
CA GLU A 440 -32.26 -14.99 -3.53
C GLU A 440 -30.93 -14.24 -3.72
N LEU A 441 -30.96 -12.91 -3.56
CA LEU A 441 -29.74 -12.10 -3.62
C LEU A 441 -28.72 -12.59 -2.59
N ALA A 442 -29.12 -12.73 -1.32
CA ALA A 442 -28.25 -13.20 -0.25
C ALA A 442 -27.68 -14.59 -0.52
N ALA A 443 -28.51 -15.51 -1.05
CA ALA A 443 -28.08 -16.86 -1.40
C ALA A 443 -27.05 -16.89 -2.55
N GLY A 444 -27.12 -15.90 -3.45
CA GLY A 444 -26.20 -15.78 -4.60
C GLY A 444 -24.85 -15.18 -4.27
N ILE A 445 -24.71 -14.46 -3.15
CA ILE A 445 -23.46 -13.75 -2.81
C ILE A 445 -22.41 -14.75 -2.31
N VAL A 446 -21.61 -15.25 -3.24
CA VAL A 446 -20.48 -16.17 -2.99
C VAL A 446 -19.33 -15.79 -3.92
N ASN A 447 -18.10 -15.70 -3.38
CA ASN A 447 -16.88 -15.52 -4.17
C ASN A 447 -15.67 -16.11 -3.44
N GLU A 448 -14.47 -15.90 -3.95
CA GLU A 448 -13.22 -16.40 -3.38
C GLU A 448 -12.93 -15.87 -1.96
N TYR A 449 -13.56 -14.76 -1.53
CA TYR A 449 -13.40 -14.15 -0.20
C TYR A 449 -14.60 -14.42 0.71
N GLN A 450 -15.77 -14.64 0.13
CA GLN A 450 -17.00 -15.03 0.81
C GLN A 450 -17.47 -16.37 0.28
N TRP A 451 -16.88 -17.44 0.79
CA TRP A 451 -17.14 -18.81 0.32
C TRP A 451 -18.47 -19.41 0.83
N ARG A 452 -19.19 -18.71 1.69
CA ARG A 452 -20.51 -19.10 2.19
C ARG A 452 -21.53 -18.07 1.76
N PRO A 453 -22.75 -18.49 1.35
CA PRO A 453 -23.84 -17.57 1.09
C PRO A 453 -24.09 -16.65 2.28
N MET A 454 -24.44 -15.40 1.98
CA MET A 454 -24.85 -14.45 3.01
C MET A 454 -26.11 -14.97 3.72
N PRO A 455 -26.24 -14.85 5.07
CA PRO A 455 -27.44 -15.28 5.78
C PRO A 455 -28.67 -14.50 5.30
N LYS A 456 -29.56 -15.17 4.56
CA LYS A 456 -30.73 -14.55 3.90
C LYS A 456 -31.64 -13.77 4.86
N ASP A 457 -31.94 -14.34 6.04
CA ASP A 457 -32.77 -13.67 7.04
C ASP A 457 -32.10 -12.45 7.66
N ALA A 458 -30.76 -12.44 7.75
CA ALA A 458 -30.02 -11.30 8.27
C ALA A 458 -30.06 -10.14 7.27
N LEU A 459 -29.81 -10.41 6.00
CA LEU A 459 -29.88 -9.38 4.95
C LEU A 459 -31.29 -8.82 4.83
N ARG A 460 -32.33 -9.69 4.79
CA ARG A 460 -33.74 -9.27 4.73
C ARG A 460 -34.08 -8.35 5.91
N LYS A 461 -33.76 -8.76 7.14
CA LYS A 461 -33.99 -7.93 8.35
C LYS A 461 -33.25 -6.60 8.30
N SER A 462 -32.02 -6.56 7.77
CA SER A 462 -31.26 -5.32 7.60
C SER A 462 -31.95 -4.36 6.62
N VAL A 463 -32.47 -4.87 5.49
CA VAL A 463 -33.20 -4.07 4.52
C VAL A 463 -34.54 -3.59 5.09
N GLU A 464 -35.34 -4.48 5.70
CA GLU A 464 -36.62 -4.12 6.34
C GLU A 464 -36.44 -3.05 7.42
N ARG A 465 -35.42 -3.23 8.26
CA ARG A 465 -35.10 -2.26 9.33
C ARG A 465 -34.66 -0.92 8.76
N TYR A 466 -33.81 -0.90 7.73
CA TYR A 466 -33.43 0.33 7.04
C TYR A 466 -34.65 1.02 6.42
N ASN A 467 -35.53 0.27 5.76
CA ASN A 467 -36.75 0.80 5.16
C ASN A 467 -37.67 1.43 6.22
N SER A 468 -37.73 0.87 7.43
CA SER A 468 -38.48 1.48 8.54
C SER A 468 -37.91 2.83 9.00
N PHE A 469 -36.58 3.03 8.87
CA PHE A 469 -35.97 4.33 9.13
C PHE A 469 -36.28 5.37 8.06
N VAL A 470 -36.44 4.95 6.81
CA VAL A 470 -36.93 5.83 5.74
C VAL A 470 -38.36 6.29 6.06
N ASP A 471 -39.23 5.40 6.53
CA ASP A 471 -40.60 5.74 6.92
C ASP A 471 -40.66 6.70 8.10
N SER A 472 -39.81 6.49 9.10
CA SER A 472 -39.75 7.34 10.30
C SER A 472 -38.95 8.63 10.11
N GLY A 473 -38.10 8.70 9.07
CA GLY A 473 -37.14 9.78 8.85
C GLY A 473 -35.95 9.78 9.83
N VAL A 474 -35.78 8.71 10.64
CA VAL A 474 -34.74 8.61 11.68
C VAL A 474 -34.03 7.27 11.64
N ASP A 475 -32.73 7.27 11.39
CA ASP A 475 -31.88 6.11 11.56
C ASP A 475 -31.45 5.96 13.03
N ALA A 476 -32.13 5.08 13.74
CA ALA A 476 -31.87 4.82 15.15
C ALA A 476 -30.56 4.04 15.39
N ASP A 477 -30.03 3.32 14.36
CA ASP A 477 -28.87 2.47 14.51
C ASP A 477 -27.56 3.24 14.35
N PHE A 478 -27.42 3.96 13.24
CA PHE A 478 -26.13 4.60 12.86
C PHE A 478 -26.25 6.10 12.61
N LYS A 479 -27.43 6.70 12.82
CA LYS A 479 -27.69 8.14 12.71
C LYS A 479 -27.43 8.69 11.30
N LYS A 480 -27.62 7.87 10.25
CA LYS A 480 -27.59 8.33 8.88
C LYS A 480 -28.52 9.52 8.72
N PRO A 481 -28.03 10.68 8.25
CA PRO A 481 -28.86 11.88 8.16
C PRO A 481 -30.07 11.65 7.27
N ARG A 482 -31.28 11.74 7.86
CA ARG A 482 -32.58 11.64 7.19
C ARG A 482 -32.60 10.60 6.05
N PRO A 483 -32.73 9.31 6.35
CA PRO A 483 -32.78 8.28 5.31
C PRO A 483 -33.86 8.59 4.28
N LEU A 484 -33.49 8.57 2.97
CA LEU A 484 -34.35 9.10 1.90
C LEU A 484 -35.02 8.01 1.07
N TYR A 485 -34.31 6.92 0.75
CA TYR A 485 -34.75 5.99 -0.27
C TYR A 485 -34.83 4.58 0.31
N LYS A 486 -36.00 3.95 0.16
CA LYS A 486 -36.17 2.52 0.48
C LYS A 486 -35.45 1.64 -0.54
N ILE A 487 -35.14 0.44 -0.13
CA ILE A 487 -34.72 -0.66 -0.98
C ILE A 487 -35.93 -1.59 -1.11
N ALA A 488 -36.72 -1.43 -2.19
CA ALA A 488 -38.01 -2.06 -2.32
C ALA A 488 -38.40 -2.52 -3.74
N THR A 489 -37.71 -2.00 -4.77
CA THR A 489 -38.04 -2.23 -6.18
C THR A 489 -37.07 -3.23 -6.83
N PRO A 490 -37.53 -4.47 -7.16
CA PRO A 490 -36.66 -5.43 -7.83
C PRO A 490 -36.29 -4.98 -9.26
N PRO A 491 -35.19 -5.49 -9.84
CA PRO A 491 -34.25 -6.39 -9.18
C PRO A 491 -33.42 -5.70 -8.10
N PHE A 492 -33.07 -6.48 -7.07
CA PHE A 492 -32.16 -6.08 -6.01
C PHE A 492 -30.73 -6.43 -6.40
N TYR A 493 -29.76 -5.64 -5.92
CA TYR A 493 -28.36 -5.78 -6.28
C TYR A 493 -27.45 -5.81 -5.06
N ALA A 494 -26.36 -6.55 -5.17
CA ALA A 494 -25.22 -6.48 -4.25
C ALA A 494 -23.94 -6.28 -5.04
N ALA A 495 -23.23 -5.21 -4.73
CA ALA A 495 -21.99 -4.83 -5.38
C ALA A 495 -20.83 -4.88 -4.38
N TRP A 496 -19.71 -5.48 -4.77
CA TRP A 496 -18.46 -5.48 -3.98
C TRP A 496 -18.05 -4.06 -3.63
N HIS A 497 -17.90 -3.80 -2.34
CA HIS A 497 -17.54 -2.47 -1.82
C HIS A 497 -16.54 -2.54 -0.67
N THR A 498 -15.80 -3.63 -0.58
CA THR A 498 -14.71 -3.79 0.39
C THR A 498 -13.65 -2.72 0.13
N PRO A 499 -13.19 -2.00 1.16
CA PRO A 499 -12.19 -0.95 1.02
C PRO A 499 -10.90 -1.44 0.38
N ALA A 500 -10.27 -0.58 -0.41
CA ALA A 500 -8.96 -0.82 -0.98
C ALA A 500 -7.87 -0.13 -0.14
N ILE A 501 -6.68 -0.74 -0.09
CA ILE A 501 -5.51 -0.18 0.57
C ILE A 501 -4.85 0.82 -0.37
N HIS A 502 -4.73 2.05 0.09
CA HIS A 502 -4.16 3.13 -0.70
C HIS A 502 -2.63 3.13 -0.65
N ASP A 503 -2.02 3.25 0.53
CA ASP A 503 -0.57 3.38 0.72
C ASP A 503 0.00 2.31 1.65
N SER A 504 1.32 2.08 1.55
CA SER A 504 2.09 1.38 2.56
C SER A 504 2.86 2.39 3.39
N TYR A 505 2.67 2.35 4.72
CA TYR A 505 3.46 3.16 5.66
C TYR A 505 4.50 2.33 6.39
N THR A 506 4.25 1.04 6.54
CA THR A 506 5.30 0.08 6.86
C THR A 506 6.25 0.00 5.68
N GLY A 507 7.52 0.14 5.94
CA GLY A 507 8.55 0.04 4.93
C GLY A 507 9.92 -0.06 5.56
N ILE A 508 10.94 -0.07 4.74
CA ILE A 508 12.34 -0.18 5.15
C ILE A 508 12.73 1.04 6.00
N ARG A 509 13.33 0.80 7.16
CA ARG A 509 13.84 1.86 8.03
C ARG A 509 15.03 2.55 7.38
N MET A 510 15.03 3.89 7.41
CA MET A 510 16.08 4.68 6.78
C MET A 510 16.60 5.80 7.66
N SER A 511 17.81 6.27 7.35
CA SER A 511 18.39 7.51 7.86
C SER A 511 17.82 8.75 7.14
N PRO A 512 18.06 9.98 7.65
CA PRO A 512 17.80 11.23 6.92
C PRO A 512 18.48 11.32 5.54
N SER A 513 19.56 10.58 5.34
CA SER A 513 20.27 10.46 4.06
C SER A 513 19.73 9.36 3.15
N ALA A 514 18.54 8.80 3.49
CA ALA A 514 17.89 7.70 2.79
C ALA A 514 18.66 6.37 2.80
N GLU A 515 19.67 6.22 3.64
CA GLU A 515 20.43 4.98 3.80
C GLU A 515 19.60 3.95 4.58
N VAL A 516 19.63 2.69 4.15
CA VAL A 516 18.93 1.60 4.83
C VAL A 516 19.59 1.27 6.18
N LEU A 517 18.77 1.09 7.21
CA LEU A 517 19.22 0.79 8.57
C LEU A 517 18.89 -0.65 8.98
N ASP A 518 19.81 -1.27 9.73
CA ASP A 518 19.59 -2.56 10.38
C ASP A 518 18.73 -2.45 11.66
N LEU A 519 18.46 -3.57 12.32
CA LEU A 519 17.71 -3.62 13.59
C LEU A 519 18.35 -2.82 14.73
N ARG A 520 19.64 -2.55 14.66
CA ARG A 520 20.40 -1.78 15.65
C ARG A 520 20.50 -0.30 15.27
N GLY A 521 19.89 0.10 14.15
CA GLY A 521 19.96 1.46 13.63
C GLY A 521 21.30 1.80 12.94
N LYS A 522 22.11 0.80 12.60
CA LYS A 522 23.34 1.01 11.84
C LYS A 522 23.04 0.98 10.34
N VAL A 523 23.76 1.82 9.61
CA VAL A 523 23.68 1.86 8.15
C VAL A 523 24.17 0.55 7.54
N ILE A 524 23.41 0.02 6.60
CA ILE A 524 23.86 -1.06 5.70
C ILE A 524 24.52 -0.36 4.50
N PRO A 525 25.85 -0.48 4.31
CA PRO A 525 26.54 0.29 3.28
C PRO A 525 26.09 -0.11 1.86
N GLY A 526 26.00 0.89 0.96
CA GLY A 526 25.72 0.67 -0.44
C GLY A 526 24.24 0.40 -0.78
N VAL A 527 23.31 0.61 0.16
CA VAL A 527 21.87 0.48 -0.13
C VAL A 527 21.06 1.63 0.46
N TYR A 528 20.13 2.12 -0.34
CA TYR A 528 19.27 3.27 -0.07
C TYR A 528 17.82 2.92 -0.33
N VAL A 529 16.89 3.71 0.22
CA VAL A 529 15.45 3.49 0.00
C VAL A 529 14.69 4.80 -0.13
N CYS A 530 13.65 4.81 -0.98
CA CYS A 530 12.75 5.95 -1.11
C CYS A 530 11.33 5.51 -1.49
N GLY A 531 10.40 6.46 -1.45
CA GLY A 531 8.98 6.22 -1.79
C GLY A 531 8.25 5.36 -0.77
N ASP A 532 7.24 4.64 -1.24
CA ASP A 532 6.39 3.81 -0.38
C ASP A 532 7.12 2.57 0.17
N SER A 533 8.30 2.23 -0.36
CA SER A 533 9.17 1.20 0.22
C SER A 533 9.86 1.66 1.50
N SER A 534 9.90 2.96 1.79
CA SER A 534 10.49 3.50 3.02
C SER A 534 9.44 3.64 4.13
N GLY A 535 9.82 3.29 5.37
CA GLY A 535 8.97 3.41 6.55
C GLY A 535 9.39 4.53 7.51
N GLY A 536 8.54 4.80 8.49
CA GLY A 536 8.87 5.73 9.60
C GLY A 536 8.46 7.17 9.40
N PHE A 537 7.88 7.53 8.26
CA PHE A 537 7.38 8.87 7.98
C PHE A 537 5.98 8.85 7.35
N GLY A 538 5.06 9.57 7.94
CA GLY A 538 3.65 9.50 7.61
C GLY A 538 3.16 10.37 6.47
N GLN A 539 3.98 11.21 5.88
CA GLN A 539 3.61 11.90 4.65
C GLN A 539 3.62 10.88 3.51
N HIS A 540 2.58 10.85 2.70
CA HIS A 540 2.45 9.91 1.59
C HIS A 540 2.62 10.59 0.22
N GLY A 541 2.76 9.76 -0.81
CA GLY A 541 2.65 10.13 -2.21
C GLY A 541 3.92 10.69 -2.82
N ILE A 542 3.73 11.35 -3.96
CA ILE A 542 4.81 11.72 -4.89
C ILE A 542 5.87 12.60 -4.23
N CYS A 543 5.48 13.54 -3.35
CA CYS A 543 6.45 14.46 -2.77
C CYS A 543 7.45 13.77 -1.84
N ARG A 544 6.97 12.85 -0.95
CA ARG A 544 7.86 12.02 -0.12
C ARG A 544 8.82 11.21 -0.98
N ALA A 545 8.25 10.55 -2.00
CA ALA A 545 9.03 9.72 -2.91
C ALA A 545 10.11 10.54 -3.64
N ALA A 546 9.78 11.71 -4.12
CA ALA A 546 10.71 12.59 -4.82
C ALA A 546 11.78 13.18 -3.89
N THR A 547 11.41 13.62 -2.67
CA THR A 547 12.36 14.17 -1.69
C THR A 547 13.45 13.15 -1.36
N PHE A 548 13.04 11.98 -0.86
CA PHE A 548 14.01 10.95 -0.47
C PHE A 548 14.66 10.26 -1.67
N GLY A 549 14.00 10.22 -2.84
CA GLY A 549 14.63 9.78 -4.08
C GLY A 549 15.79 10.67 -4.49
N ARG A 550 15.62 12.00 -4.44
CA ARG A 550 16.71 12.97 -4.74
C ARG A 550 17.87 12.84 -3.76
N ILE A 551 17.57 12.70 -2.47
CA ILE A 551 18.58 12.49 -1.43
C ILE A 551 19.33 11.18 -1.67
N ALA A 552 18.62 10.07 -1.87
CA ALA A 552 19.22 8.76 -2.14
C ALA A 552 20.15 8.80 -3.37
N GLY A 553 19.70 9.44 -4.46
CA GLY A 553 20.48 9.56 -5.69
C GLY A 553 21.79 10.33 -5.48
N PHE A 554 21.74 11.48 -4.80
CA PHE A 554 22.94 12.26 -4.50
C PHE A 554 23.91 11.51 -3.58
N HIS A 555 23.40 10.87 -2.51
CA HIS A 555 24.22 10.11 -1.58
C HIS A 555 24.84 8.87 -2.20
N ALA A 556 24.08 8.10 -2.97
CA ALA A 556 24.61 6.91 -3.65
C ALA A 556 25.73 7.29 -4.64
N ALA A 557 25.53 8.34 -5.43
CA ALA A 557 26.54 8.78 -6.41
C ALA A 557 27.82 9.32 -5.77
N ALA A 558 27.74 9.86 -4.56
CA ALA A 558 28.88 10.41 -3.83
C ALA A 558 29.78 9.35 -3.18
N GLN A 559 29.33 8.08 -3.12
CA GLN A 559 30.16 7.00 -2.57
C GLN A 559 31.36 6.70 -3.46
N GLU A 560 32.43 6.21 -2.83
CA GLU A 560 33.54 5.60 -3.55
C GLU A 560 33.10 4.27 -4.14
N GLY A 561 33.51 3.98 -5.37
CA GLY A 561 33.10 2.79 -6.12
C GLY A 561 33.96 1.55 -5.80
#